data_271dbb167843870ad9e4f2f194a18479
#
_entry.id   271dbb167843870ad9e4f2f194a18479
#
_cell.length_a   1.000
_cell.length_b   1.000
_cell.length_c   1.000
_cell.angle_alpha   90.00
_cell.angle_beta   90.00
_cell.angle_gamma   90.00
#
_symmetry.space_group_name_H-M   'P 1'
#
loop_
_entity.id
_entity.type
_entity.pdbx_description
1 polymer ?
#
loop_
_entity_poly.entity_id
_entity_poly.type
_entity_poly.pdbx_seq_one_letter_code
_entity_poly.pdbx_strand_id
1 'polypeptide(L)'
;MAFSGLVGNIQYTRFGTMLFNTVVLSVLSLMVMVMVAFLAGYAMGTRRFKGKTLFTILLLTIQTVPFFGYIIPMYMFVDKLHLTNKLLGVVPVYVAVSLPSTIILMQGFFSSFPKAIEEAALIDGCGEVKKLIHIVLPMSKGAIASMAIINFMGYWNEVAISSLMLTDAKLRTINIGVLMTNSQTGVMNYAYVFALLVLSAVPNFIFFTIFQKNIIGGISLGSVKG
;
A
#
# COMPACT_ATOMS: atom_id res chain seq x y z
N MET A 1 -28.41 -5.11 -18.86
CA MET A 1 -29.10 -5.68 -17.68
C MET A 1 -28.17 -6.02 -16.52
N ALA A 2 -26.94 -6.55 -16.68
CA ALA A 2 -26.04 -6.87 -15.55
C ALA A 2 -25.63 -5.63 -14.73
N PHE A 3 -25.35 -4.49 -15.35
CA PHE A 3 -24.94 -3.26 -14.65
C PHE A 3 -26.06 -2.56 -13.88
N SER A 4 -27.30 -2.65 -14.33
CA SER A 4 -28.46 -2.07 -13.61
C SER A 4 -28.78 -2.82 -12.31
N GLY A 5 -28.54 -4.13 -12.27
CA GLY A 5 -28.70 -4.93 -11.06
C GLY A 5 -27.62 -4.68 -9.99
N LEU A 6 -26.39 -4.25 -10.40
CA LEU A 6 -25.31 -3.93 -9.48
C LEU A 6 -25.59 -2.66 -8.65
N VAL A 7 -26.37 -1.74 -9.17
CA VAL A 7 -26.75 -0.52 -8.47
C VAL A 7 -27.86 -0.77 -7.42
N GLY A 8 -28.62 -1.85 -7.56
CA GLY A 8 -29.82 -2.12 -6.78
C GLY A 8 -29.75 -3.17 -5.69
N ASN A 9 -29.13 -4.32 -5.89
CA ASN A 9 -29.17 -5.45 -4.92
C ASN A 9 -28.06 -6.47 -5.17
N ILE A 10 -26.86 -6.18 -4.71
CA ILE A 10 -26.01 -7.26 -4.17
C ILE A 10 -26.55 -7.47 -2.75
N GLN A 11 -27.04 -8.63 -2.46
CA GLN A 11 -28.00 -8.96 -1.40
C GLN A 11 -27.75 -8.39 0.01
N TYR A 12 -26.69 -7.58 0.26
CA TYR A 12 -26.43 -6.91 1.55
C TYR A 12 -25.52 -5.66 1.49
N THR A 13 -24.88 -5.31 0.33
CA THR A 13 -24.05 -4.10 0.27
C THR A 13 -24.10 -3.48 -1.15
N ARG A 14 -24.34 -2.19 -1.23
CA ARG A 14 -24.34 -1.46 -2.51
C ARG A 14 -22.92 -1.40 -3.06
N PHE A 15 -22.73 -1.63 -4.36
CA PHE A 15 -21.45 -1.51 -5.05
C PHE A 15 -20.71 -0.20 -4.69
N GLY A 16 -21.43 0.93 -4.64
CA GLY A 16 -20.86 2.22 -4.26
C GLY A 16 -20.24 2.23 -2.86
N THR A 17 -20.82 1.51 -1.89
CA THR A 17 -20.24 1.39 -0.54
C THR A 17 -18.95 0.56 -0.56
N MET A 18 -18.92 -0.56 -1.29
CA MET A 18 -17.71 -1.37 -1.44
C MET A 18 -16.60 -0.61 -2.15
N LEU A 19 -16.93 0.15 -3.20
CA LEU A 19 -15.99 1.02 -3.91
C LEU A 19 -15.42 2.07 -2.97
N PHE A 20 -16.28 2.76 -2.23
CA PHE A 20 -15.87 3.77 -1.25
C PHE A 20 -14.95 3.17 -0.18
N ASN A 21 -15.32 2.04 0.40
CA ASN A 21 -14.50 1.35 1.40
C ASN A 21 -13.11 0.99 0.84
N THR A 22 -13.06 0.44 -0.38
CA THR A 22 -11.80 0.07 -1.04
C THR A 22 -10.93 1.31 -1.30
N VAL A 23 -11.51 2.40 -1.80
CA VAL A 23 -10.81 3.67 -2.02
C VAL A 23 -10.26 4.21 -0.70
N VAL A 24 -11.10 4.28 0.34
CA VAL A 24 -10.69 4.79 1.67
C VAL A 24 -9.55 3.96 2.23
N LEU A 25 -9.66 2.63 2.25
CA LEU A 25 -8.60 1.75 2.74
C LEU A 25 -7.31 1.90 1.95
N SER A 26 -7.39 1.85 0.62
CA SER A 26 -6.20 1.91 -0.23
C SER A 26 -5.51 3.27 -0.12
N VAL A 27 -6.26 4.36 -0.14
CA VAL A 27 -5.68 5.72 -0.08
C VAL A 27 -5.11 6.03 1.30
N LEU A 28 -5.83 5.72 2.39
CA LEU A 28 -5.33 5.98 3.75
C LEU A 28 -4.10 5.13 4.05
N SER A 29 -4.11 3.84 3.70
CA SER A 29 -2.96 2.97 3.88
C SER A 29 -1.77 3.45 3.06
N LEU A 30 -1.99 3.88 1.82
CA LEU A 30 -0.95 4.42 0.96
C LEU A 30 -0.35 5.70 1.55
N MET A 31 -1.15 6.64 2.03
CA MET A 31 -0.67 7.89 2.63
C MET A 31 0.22 7.63 3.83
N VAL A 32 -0.23 6.78 4.76
CA VAL A 32 0.54 6.43 5.97
C VAL A 32 1.83 5.70 5.57
N MET A 33 1.74 4.73 4.67
CA MET A 33 2.88 3.94 4.22
C MET A 33 3.93 4.82 3.52
N VAL A 34 3.52 5.69 2.59
CA VAL A 34 4.44 6.61 1.89
C VAL A 34 5.19 7.50 2.89
N MET A 35 4.48 8.08 3.84
CA MET A 35 5.08 8.93 4.86
C MET A 35 6.11 8.18 5.70
N VAL A 36 5.74 7.02 6.24
CA VAL A 36 6.62 6.24 7.12
C VAL A 36 7.81 5.67 6.34
N ALA A 37 7.57 5.07 5.17
CA ALA A 37 8.62 4.46 4.37
C ALA A 37 9.60 5.49 3.79
N PHE A 38 9.13 6.68 3.41
CA PHE A 38 9.98 7.78 2.97
C PHE A 38 10.93 8.24 4.09
N LEU A 39 10.40 8.52 5.29
CA LEU A 39 11.18 8.96 6.43
C LEU A 39 12.18 7.90 6.90
N ALA A 40 11.71 6.66 7.06
CA ALA A 40 12.57 5.55 7.48
C ALA A 40 13.63 5.21 6.42
N GLY A 41 13.25 5.15 5.14
CA GLY A 41 14.15 4.89 4.03
C GLY A 41 15.20 5.99 3.86
N TYR A 42 14.83 7.26 4.02
CA TYR A 42 15.76 8.39 4.02
C TYR A 42 16.78 8.25 5.16
N ALA A 43 16.32 8.06 6.39
CA ALA A 43 17.21 7.88 7.54
C ALA A 43 18.15 6.68 7.36
N MET A 44 17.62 5.56 6.88
CA MET A 44 18.40 4.35 6.62
C MET A 44 19.34 4.47 5.42
N GLY A 45 18.98 5.22 4.38
CA GLY A 45 19.81 5.43 3.20
C GLY A 45 20.97 6.38 3.46
N THR A 46 20.71 7.51 4.13
CA THR A 46 21.67 8.62 4.23
C THR A 46 22.43 8.66 5.55
N ARG A 47 21.85 8.18 6.67
CA ARG A 47 22.46 8.29 8.00
C ARG A 47 23.26 7.05 8.39
N ARG A 48 24.30 7.28 9.21
CA ARG A 48 25.06 6.21 9.90
C ARG A 48 24.67 6.24 11.37
N PHE A 49 24.08 5.16 11.85
CA PHE A 49 23.74 4.98 13.27
C PHE A 49 24.00 3.54 13.74
N LYS A 50 24.23 3.39 15.05
CA LYS A 50 24.42 2.08 15.66
C LYS A 50 23.12 1.26 15.52
N GLY A 51 23.23 0.01 15.08
CA GLY A 51 22.08 -0.88 14.90
C GLY A 51 21.43 -0.85 13.50
N LYS A 52 21.87 0.02 12.56
CA LYS A 52 21.35 0.07 11.19
C LYS A 52 21.35 -1.30 10.51
N THR A 53 22.48 -2.02 10.59
CA THR A 53 22.62 -3.35 9.98
C THR A 53 21.65 -4.35 10.62
N LEU A 54 21.52 -4.35 11.94
CA LEU A 54 20.56 -5.22 12.65
C LEU A 54 19.12 -4.92 12.19
N PHE A 55 18.75 -3.64 12.10
CA PHE A 55 17.41 -3.25 11.66
C PHE A 55 17.16 -3.67 10.20
N THR A 56 18.16 -3.53 9.31
CA THR A 56 18.04 -4.02 7.93
C THR A 56 17.85 -5.53 7.88
N ILE A 57 18.62 -6.29 8.67
CA ILE A 57 18.50 -7.76 8.77
C ILE A 57 17.09 -8.13 9.27
N LEU A 58 16.58 -7.45 10.29
CA LEU A 58 15.22 -7.70 10.80
C LEU A 58 14.15 -7.45 9.72
N LEU A 59 14.26 -6.34 8.96
CA LEU A 59 13.34 -6.06 7.85
C LEU A 59 13.39 -7.13 6.75
N LEU A 60 14.56 -7.67 6.45
CA LEU A 60 14.72 -8.76 5.49
C LEU A 60 14.17 -10.08 6.03
N THR A 61 14.47 -10.40 7.28
CA THR A 61 14.04 -11.66 7.92
C THR A 61 12.51 -11.73 8.01
N ILE A 62 11.84 -10.62 8.35
CA ILE A 62 10.37 -10.60 8.46
C ILE A 62 9.69 -10.96 7.14
N GLN A 63 10.32 -10.64 6.00
CA GLN A 63 9.79 -10.96 4.67
C GLN A 63 9.91 -12.45 4.30
N THR A 64 10.74 -13.21 5.01
CA THR A 64 10.86 -14.66 4.79
C THR A 64 9.75 -15.46 5.48
N VAL A 65 9.02 -14.84 6.42
CA VAL A 65 7.91 -15.50 7.13
C VAL A 65 6.71 -15.58 6.20
N PRO A 66 6.15 -16.78 5.93
CA PRO A 66 4.98 -16.91 5.08
C PRO A 66 3.78 -16.13 5.64
N PHE A 67 3.14 -15.33 4.79
CA PHE A 67 2.01 -14.46 5.16
C PHE A 67 0.91 -15.22 5.93
N PHE A 68 0.51 -16.39 5.44
CA PHE A 68 -0.52 -17.20 6.08
C PHE A 68 -0.11 -17.77 7.44
N GLY A 69 1.19 -17.81 7.75
CA GLY A 69 1.68 -18.27 9.06
C GLY A 69 1.42 -17.27 10.20
N TYR A 70 1.31 -15.98 9.89
CA TYR A 70 1.10 -14.94 10.91
C TYR A 70 -0.24 -14.21 10.84
N ILE A 71 -1.07 -14.48 9.83
CA ILE A 71 -2.37 -13.78 9.65
C ILE A 71 -3.29 -13.97 10.85
N ILE A 72 -3.33 -15.18 11.44
CA ILE A 72 -4.18 -15.47 12.61
C ILE A 72 -3.66 -14.78 13.88
N PRO A 73 -2.37 -14.89 14.28
CA PRO A 73 -1.83 -14.11 15.38
C PRO A 73 -2.02 -12.59 15.22
N MET A 74 -1.87 -12.09 14.01
CA MET A 74 -2.10 -10.69 13.67
C MET A 74 -3.57 -10.29 13.91
N TYR A 75 -4.52 -11.10 13.44
CA TYR A 75 -5.94 -10.88 13.70
C TYR A 75 -6.24 -10.84 15.21
N MET A 76 -5.74 -11.82 15.96
CA MET A 76 -5.92 -11.88 17.42
C MET A 76 -5.35 -10.64 18.13
N PHE A 77 -4.22 -10.11 17.66
CA PHE A 77 -3.64 -8.89 18.19
C PHE A 77 -4.53 -7.67 17.93
N VAL A 78 -5.02 -7.52 16.69
CA VAL A 78 -5.90 -6.42 16.31
C VAL A 78 -7.25 -6.50 17.03
N ASP A 79 -7.76 -7.71 17.24
CA ASP A 79 -9.01 -7.94 18.00
C ASP A 79 -8.88 -7.52 19.46
N LYS A 80 -7.77 -7.85 20.12
CA LYS A 80 -7.46 -7.35 21.47
C LYS A 80 -7.43 -5.82 21.59
N LEU A 81 -7.10 -5.14 20.50
CA LEU A 81 -7.11 -3.69 20.41
C LEU A 81 -8.51 -3.12 20.08
N HIS A 82 -9.53 -3.98 19.94
CA HIS A 82 -10.88 -3.61 19.52
C HIS A 82 -10.92 -2.86 18.19
N LEU A 83 -10.02 -3.20 17.25
CA LEU A 83 -9.91 -2.59 15.93
C LEU A 83 -10.46 -3.47 14.81
N THR A 84 -10.90 -4.70 15.11
CA THR A 84 -11.62 -5.55 14.16
C THR A 84 -12.96 -4.94 13.78
N ASN A 85 -13.44 -5.28 12.60
CA ASN A 85 -14.68 -4.76 12.02
C ASN A 85 -14.76 -3.22 11.96
N LYS A 86 -13.62 -2.58 11.69
CA LYS A 86 -13.46 -1.14 11.47
C LYS A 86 -12.52 -0.91 10.30
N LEU A 87 -12.89 -0.04 9.35
CA LEU A 87 -12.02 0.30 8.22
C LEU A 87 -10.65 0.83 8.71
N LEU A 88 -10.65 1.74 9.69
CA LEU A 88 -9.42 2.30 10.24
C LEU A 88 -8.55 1.25 10.95
N GLY A 89 -9.11 0.13 11.40
CA GLY A 89 -8.36 -0.96 12.00
C GLY A 89 -7.56 -1.78 10.99
N VAL A 90 -7.98 -1.81 9.73
CA VAL A 90 -7.27 -2.50 8.64
C VAL A 90 -6.05 -1.72 8.16
N VAL A 91 -6.11 -0.39 8.21
CA VAL A 91 -5.03 0.50 7.73
C VAL A 91 -3.65 0.17 8.33
N PRO A 92 -3.47 0.10 9.66
CA PRO A 92 -2.17 -0.23 10.25
C PRO A 92 -1.68 -1.63 9.86
N VAL A 93 -2.59 -2.56 9.61
CA VAL A 93 -2.24 -3.92 9.17
C VAL A 93 -1.68 -3.92 7.75
N TYR A 94 -2.36 -3.24 6.82
CA TYR A 94 -1.88 -3.08 5.45
C TYR A 94 -0.50 -2.43 5.42
N VAL A 95 -0.33 -1.37 6.19
CA VAL A 95 0.95 -0.66 6.31
C VAL A 95 2.02 -1.59 6.88
N ALA A 96 1.75 -2.27 7.99
CA ALA A 96 2.73 -3.14 8.67
C ALA A 96 3.25 -4.26 7.75
N VAL A 97 2.37 -4.88 6.96
CA VAL A 97 2.74 -5.96 6.03
C VAL A 97 3.62 -5.46 4.88
N SER A 98 3.35 -4.28 4.33
CA SER A 98 4.08 -3.74 3.18
C SER A 98 5.32 -2.93 3.57
N LEU A 99 5.40 -2.44 4.80
CA LEU A 99 6.41 -1.50 5.26
C LEU A 99 7.85 -2.04 5.13
N PRO A 100 8.17 -3.29 5.49
CA PRO A 100 9.54 -3.81 5.42
C PRO A 100 10.14 -3.73 4.01
N SER A 101 9.41 -4.23 3.01
CA SER A 101 9.86 -4.20 1.61
C SER A 101 9.98 -2.77 1.08
N THR A 102 9.04 -1.90 1.45
CA THR A 102 9.00 -0.53 0.99
C THR A 102 10.13 0.31 1.60
N ILE A 103 10.46 0.11 2.89
CA ILE A 103 11.62 0.77 3.53
C ILE A 103 12.91 0.35 2.85
N ILE A 104 13.10 -0.94 2.54
CA ILE A 104 14.32 -1.44 1.87
C ILE A 104 14.45 -0.82 0.47
N LEU A 105 13.36 -0.73 -0.27
CA LEU A 105 13.33 -0.09 -1.59
C LEU A 105 13.75 1.38 -1.48
N MET A 106 13.17 2.12 -0.54
CA MET A 106 13.51 3.53 -0.32
C MET A 106 14.93 3.72 0.23
N GLN A 107 15.41 2.83 1.09
CA GLN A 107 16.81 2.80 1.55
C GLN A 107 17.77 2.65 0.37
N GLY A 108 17.46 1.74 -0.58
CA GLY A 108 18.25 1.55 -1.79
C GLY A 108 18.34 2.82 -2.62
N PHE A 109 17.22 3.49 -2.86
CA PHE A 109 17.17 4.78 -3.54
C PHE A 109 18.03 5.84 -2.84
N PHE A 110 17.84 6.02 -1.53
CA PHE A 110 18.56 7.05 -0.76
C PHE A 110 20.04 6.71 -0.54
N SER A 111 20.45 5.46 -0.66
CA SER A 111 21.88 5.09 -0.61
C SER A 111 22.67 5.63 -1.80
N SER A 112 22.01 5.90 -2.93
CA SER A 112 22.59 6.51 -4.13
C SER A 112 22.37 8.04 -4.19
N PHE A 113 21.72 8.62 -3.18
CA PHE A 113 21.42 10.05 -3.17
C PHE A 113 22.70 10.90 -3.05
N PRO A 114 22.88 11.95 -3.90
CA PRO A 114 24.11 12.72 -3.92
C PRO A 114 24.36 13.46 -2.60
N LYS A 115 25.44 13.15 -1.90
CA LYS A 115 25.83 13.81 -0.65
C LYS A 115 26.08 15.31 -0.82
N ALA A 116 26.62 15.72 -1.97
CA ALA A 116 26.86 17.13 -2.28
C ALA A 116 25.61 18.01 -2.11
N ILE A 117 24.42 17.47 -2.37
CA ILE A 117 23.15 18.18 -2.18
C ILE A 117 22.85 18.39 -0.69
N GLU A 118 23.11 17.39 0.15
CA GLU A 118 22.94 17.51 1.60
C GLU A 118 23.95 18.50 2.19
N GLU A 119 25.19 18.48 1.72
CA GLU A 119 26.25 19.36 2.16
C GLU A 119 25.99 20.82 1.74
N ALA A 120 25.56 21.06 0.50
CA ALA A 120 25.17 22.39 0.03
C ALA A 120 24.01 22.96 0.86
N ALA A 121 22.99 22.15 1.15
CA ALA A 121 21.86 22.56 1.99
C ALA A 121 22.28 22.94 3.42
N LEU A 122 23.30 22.28 3.96
CA LEU A 122 23.86 22.61 5.28
C LEU A 122 24.63 23.94 5.25
N ILE A 123 25.39 24.17 4.19
CA ILE A 123 26.13 25.46 3.97
C ILE A 123 25.13 26.62 3.87
N ASP A 124 24.02 26.43 3.17
CA ASP A 124 22.93 27.41 3.05
C ASP A 124 22.09 27.58 4.34
N GLY A 125 22.48 26.96 5.45
CA GLY A 125 21.80 27.08 6.73
C GLY A 125 20.41 26.39 6.76
N CYS A 126 20.13 25.45 5.85
CA CYS A 126 18.89 24.73 5.78
C CYS A 126 18.77 23.73 6.94
N GLY A 127 17.82 23.94 7.84
CA GLY A 127 17.48 22.94 8.87
C GLY A 127 16.97 21.63 8.27
N GLU A 128 17.09 20.53 9.01
CA GLU A 128 16.75 19.17 8.55
C GLU A 128 15.33 19.05 7.95
N VAL A 129 14.31 19.62 8.59
CA VAL A 129 12.93 19.57 8.10
C VAL A 129 12.76 20.36 6.81
N LYS A 130 13.36 21.56 6.72
CA LYS A 130 13.31 22.38 5.51
C LYS A 130 14.00 21.69 4.34
N LYS A 131 15.18 21.11 4.57
CA LYS A 131 15.91 20.29 3.60
C LYS A 131 15.05 19.12 3.10
N LEU A 132 14.43 18.37 4.03
CA LEU A 132 13.61 17.21 3.71
C LEU A 132 12.42 17.57 2.79
N ILE A 133 11.70 18.65 3.12
CA ILE A 133 10.48 19.04 2.39
C ILE A 133 10.82 19.73 1.06
N HIS A 134 11.82 20.63 1.02
CA HIS A 134 12.06 21.48 -0.13
C HIS A 134 13.10 20.93 -1.11
N ILE A 135 13.95 19.99 -0.67
CA ILE A 135 15.02 19.44 -1.51
C ILE A 135 14.81 17.93 -1.71
N VAL A 136 14.81 17.17 -0.63
CA VAL A 136 14.80 15.69 -0.71
C VAL A 136 13.48 15.17 -1.27
N LEU A 137 12.34 15.64 -0.76
CA LEU A 137 11.02 15.20 -1.19
C LEU A 137 10.76 15.47 -2.68
N PRO A 138 11.02 16.67 -3.23
CA PRO A 138 10.87 16.93 -4.67
C PRO A 138 11.78 16.06 -5.55
N MET A 139 13.01 15.82 -5.12
CA MET A 139 13.96 14.98 -5.86
C MET A 139 13.60 13.49 -5.81
N SER A 140 12.86 13.07 -4.80
CA SER A 140 12.43 11.67 -4.60
C SER A 140 11.11 11.32 -5.27
N LYS A 141 10.46 12.25 -6.00
CA LYS A 141 9.11 12.04 -6.60
C LYS A 141 9.01 10.78 -7.43
N GLY A 142 10.04 10.45 -8.21
CA GLY A 142 10.05 9.24 -9.04
C GLY A 142 10.05 7.95 -8.20
N ALA A 143 10.90 7.89 -7.17
CA ALA A 143 10.95 6.75 -6.25
C ALA A 143 9.65 6.62 -5.43
N ILE A 144 9.13 7.75 -4.94
CA ILE A 144 7.85 7.78 -4.21
C ILE A 144 6.70 7.30 -5.10
N ALA A 145 6.63 7.75 -6.36
CA ALA A 145 5.61 7.32 -7.29
C ALA A 145 5.69 5.81 -7.58
N SER A 146 6.90 5.28 -7.80
CA SER A 146 7.11 3.84 -8.04
C SER A 146 6.63 3.00 -6.84
N MET A 147 7.03 3.39 -5.62
CA MET A 147 6.59 2.73 -4.40
C MET A 147 5.07 2.87 -4.19
N ALA A 148 4.50 4.03 -4.48
CA ALA A 148 3.07 4.29 -4.35
C ALA A 148 2.24 3.39 -5.27
N ILE A 149 2.68 3.19 -6.52
CA ILE A 149 1.98 2.33 -7.48
C ILE A 149 1.97 0.88 -6.99
N ILE A 150 3.13 0.34 -6.60
CA ILE A 150 3.26 -1.05 -6.15
C ILE A 150 2.34 -1.30 -4.95
N ASN A 151 2.38 -0.42 -3.97
CA ASN A 151 1.60 -0.59 -2.74
C ASN A 151 0.11 -0.30 -2.96
N PHE A 152 -0.26 0.69 -3.78
CA PHE A 152 -1.66 0.93 -4.12
C PHE A 152 -2.30 -0.30 -4.77
N MET A 153 -1.63 -0.89 -5.76
CA MET A 153 -2.12 -2.11 -6.41
C MET A 153 -2.23 -3.27 -5.42
N GLY A 154 -1.29 -3.39 -4.49
CA GLY A 154 -1.35 -4.37 -3.41
C GLY A 154 -2.58 -4.17 -2.52
N TYR A 155 -2.80 -2.96 -2.01
CA TYR A 155 -3.94 -2.65 -1.13
C TYR A 155 -5.28 -2.74 -1.85
N TRP A 156 -5.34 -2.29 -3.11
CA TRP A 156 -6.56 -2.37 -3.91
C TRP A 156 -7.01 -3.80 -4.15
N ASN A 157 -6.06 -4.70 -4.40
CA ASN A 157 -6.36 -6.10 -4.72
C ASN A 157 -6.36 -7.02 -3.48
N GLU A 158 -6.15 -6.48 -2.28
CA GLU A 158 -6.07 -7.27 -1.08
C GLU A 158 -7.44 -7.84 -0.68
N VAL A 159 -7.48 -9.12 -0.34
CA VAL A 159 -8.70 -9.86 0.03
C VAL A 159 -8.55 -10.57 1.37
N ALA A 160 -7.38 -11.15 1.65
CA ALA A 160 -7.21 -12.07 2.76
C ALA A 160 -7.36 -11.37 4.13
N ILE A 161 -6.65 -10.24 4.32
CA ILE A 161 -6.72 -9.44 5.55
C ILE A 161 -8.12 -8.82 5.68
N SER A 162 -8.61 -8.20 4.60
CA SER A 162 -9.89 -7.51 4.63
C SER A 162 -11.06 -8.45 4.88
N SER A 163 -11.06 -9.67 4.31
CA SER A 163 -12.11 -10.66 4.56
C SER A 163 -12.11 -11.19 5.99
N LEU A 164 -10.93 -11.30 6.60
CA LEU A 164 -10.79 -11.73 7.97
C LEU A 164 -11.22 -10.64 8.97
N MET A 165 -10.87 -9.38 8.67
CA MET A 165 -11.07 -8.27 9.59
C MET A 165 -12.39 -7.53 9.46
N LEU A 166 -13.04 -7.57 8.28
CA LEU A 166 -14.28 -6.84 7.97
C LEU A 166 -15.45 -7.81 7.80
N THR A 167 -16.04 -8.24 8.90
CA THR A 167 -17.15 -9.19 8.90
C THR A 167 -18.50 -8.56 8.60
N ASP A 168 -18.69 -7.26 8.94
CA ASP A 168 -19.91 -6.52 8.62
C ASP A 168 -20.01 -6.29 7.11
N ALA A 169 -21.18 -6.62 6.55
CA ALA A 169 -21.47 -6.43 5.14
C ALA A 169 -21.24 -4.98 4.66
N LYS A 170 -21.54 -3.97 5.49
CA LYS A 170 -21.37 -2.55 5.16
C LYS A 170 -19.91 -2.11 5.01
N LEU A 171 -18.97 -2.88 5.58
CA LEU A 171 -17.54 -2.56 5.56
C LEU A 171 -16.76 -3.30 4.47
N ARG A 172 -17.41 -4.19 3.74
CA ARG A 172 -16.78 -5.01 2.70
C ARG A 172 -16.14 -4.17 1.61
N THR A 173 -14.99 -4.65 1.12
CA THR A 173 -14.32 -4.12 -0.07
C THR A 173 -14.89 -4.74 -1.34
N ILE A 174 -14.56 -4.18 -2.52
CA ILE A 174 -14.98 -4.74 -3.82
C ILE A 174 -14.55 -6.19 -3.96
N ASN A 175 -13.31 -6.51 -3.62
CA ASN A 175 -12.77 -7.84 -3.81
C ASN A 175 -13.41 -8.88 -2.89
N ILE A 176 -13.80 -8.49 -1.66
CA ILE A 176 -14.64 -9.35 -0.82
C ILE A 176 -16.01 -9.58 -1.49
N GLY A 177 -16.58 -8.52 -2.10
CA GLY A 177 -17.84 -8.62 -2.85
C GLY A 177 -17.74 -9.62 -4.00
N VAL A 178 -16.66 -9.58 -4.78
CA VAL A 178 -16.39 -10.58 -5.84
C VAL A 178 -16.29 -11.99 -5.28
N LEU A 179 -15.53 -12.18 -4.20
CA LEU A 179 -15.37 -13.50 -3.56
C LEU A 179 -16.69 -14.06 -3.08
N MET A 180 -17.53 -13.26 -2.45
CA MET A 180 -18.80 -13.69 -1.89
C MET A 180 -19.90 -13.95 -2.91
N THR A 181 -19.87 -13.26 -4.05
CA THR A 181 -20.82 -13.53 -5.14
C THR A 181 -20.69 -14.96 -5.64
N ASN A 182 -19.49 -15.53 -5.50
CA ASN A 182 -19.20 -16.90 -5.91
C ASN A 182 -19.72 -17.97 -4.92
N SER A 183 -19.89 -17.61 -3.64
CA SER A 183 -20.14 -18.58 -2.56
C SER A 183 -21.60 -18.66 -2.10
N GLN A 184 -22.45 -17.67 -2.38
CA GLN A 184 -23.75 -17.56 -1.72
C GLN A 184 -24.96 -18.08 -2.50
N THR A 185 -24.89 -18.24 -3.82
CA THR A 185 -26.09 -18.55 -4.61
C THR A 185 -26.20 -19.99 -5.09
N GLY A 186 -25.18 -20.85 -4.87
CA GLY A 186 -25.15 -22.21 -5.41
C GLY A 186 -25.22 -22.27 -6.95
N VAL A 187 -25.61 -21.16 -7.58
CA VAL A 187 -25.62 -20.94 -9.03
C VAL A 187 -24.81 -19.69 -9.32
N MET A 188 -23.65 -19.88 -9.93
CA MET A 188 -22.77 -18.79 -10.32
C MET A 188 -23.46 -17.88 -11.36
N ASN A 189 -23.80 -16.67 -10.97
CA ASN A 189 -24.17 -15.66 -11.95
C ASN A 189 -22.90 -15.01 -12.52
N TYR A 190 -22.32 -15.65 -13.51
CA TYR A 190 -21.09 -15.19 -14.17
C TYR A 190 -21.16 -13.75 -14.66
N ALA A 191 -22.34 -13.28 -15.08
CA ALA A 191 -22.51 -11.90 -15.53
C ALA A 191 -22.23 -10.89 -14.40
N TYR A 192 -22.65 -11.16 -13.17
CA TYR A 192 -22.33 -10.31 -12.02
C TYR A 192 -20.85 -10.39 -11.64
N VAL A 193 -20.28 -11.58 -11.61
CA VAL A 193 -18.84 -11.77 -11.30
C VAL A 193 -17.98 -11.00 -12.30
N PHE A 194 -18.23 -11.19 -13.61
CA PHE A 194 -17.47 -10.47 -14.63
C PHE A 194 -17.67 -8.95 -14.58
N ALA A 195 -18.89 -8.48 -14.31
CA ALA A 195 -19.13 -7.04 -14.17
C ALA A 195 -18.36 -6.45 -12.98
N LEU A 196 -18.33 -7.13 -11.82
CA LEU A 196 -17.55 -6.71 -10.66
C LEU A 196 -16.04 -6.74 -10.93
N LEU A 197 -15.54 -7.78 -11.61
CA LEU A 197 -14.13 -7.89 -11.99
C LEU A 197 -13.71 -6.75 -12.92
N VAL A 198 -14.51 -6.44 -13.95
CA VAL A 198 -14.25 -5.31 -14.85
C VAL A 198 -14.24 -4.00 -14.08
N LEU A 199 -15.24 -3.77 -13.22
CA LEU A 199 -15.33 -2.54 -12.43
C LEU A 199 -14.19 -2.44 -11.41
N SER A 200 -13.73 -3.54 -10.83
CA SER A 200 -12.59 -3.56 -9.90
C SER A 200 -11.25 -3.31 -10.62
N ALA A 201 -11.14 -3.63 -11.89
CA ALA A 201 -9.93 -3.40 -12.68
C ALA A 201 -9.77 -1.93 -13.11
N VAL A 202 -10.88 -1.21 -13.34
CA VAL A 202 -10.84 0.18 -13.83
C VAL A 202 -9.97 1.12 -13.00
N PRO A 203 -10.10 1.20 -11.65
CA PRO A 203 -9.26 2.07 -10.85
C PRO A 203 -7.76 1.72 -10.90
N ASN A 204 -7.42 0.42 -10.99
CA ASN A 204 -6.05 -0.01 -11.19
C ASN A 204 -5.47 0.53 -12.51
N PHE A 205 -6.23 0.42 -13.61
CA PHE A 205 -5.82 0.97 -14.90
C PHE A 205 -5.67 2.49 -14.87
N ILE A 206 -6.63 3.20 -14.26
CA ILE A 206 -6.57 4.67 -14.12
C ILE A 206 -5.33 5.06 -13.33
N PHE A 207 -5.10 4.43 -12.16
CA PHE A 207 -3.96 4.73 -11.32
C PHE A 207 -2.63 4.44 -12.04
N PHE A 208 -2.52 3.29 -12.68
CA PHE A 208 -1.35 2.94 -13.47
C PHE A 208 -1.09 3.95 -14.60
N THR A 209 -2.12 4.32 -15.36
CA THR A 209 -1.99 5.26 -16.49
C THR A 209 -1.51 6.64 -16.05
N ILE A 210 -1.96 7.11 -14.88
CA ILE A 210 -1.53 8.41 -14.33
C ILE A 210 -0.06 8.36 -13.92
N PHE A 211 0.38 7.28 -13.29
CA PHE A 211 1.70 7.23 -12.63
C PHE A 211 2.77 6.49 -13.44
N GLN A 212 2.43 5.77 -14.54
CA GLN A 212 3.38 4.95 -15.31
C GLN A 212 4.62 5.72 -15.80
N LYS A 213 4.48 6.99 -16.16
CA LYS A 213 5.61 7.82 -16.60
C LYS A 213 6.69 7.99 -15.53
N ASN A 214 6.31 7.90 -14.27
CA ASN A 214 7.23 8.06 -13.13
C ASN A 214 7.97 6.75 -12.79
N ILE A 215 7.46 5.59 -13.23
CA ILE A 215 8.10 4.28 -13.02
C ILE A 215 9.41 4.19 -13.79
N ILE A 216 9.38 4.63 -15.05
CA ILE A 216 10.53 4.51 -15.97
C ILE A 216 11.73 5.33 -15.47
N GLY A 217 11.49 6.49 -14.84
CA GLY A 217 12.54 7.33 -14.26
C GLY A 217 13.10 6.85 -12.91
N GLY A 218 12.30 6.12 -12.10
CA GLY A 218 12.68 5.70 -10.76
C GLY A 218 13.49 4.39 -10.70
N ILE A 219 13.21 3.46 -11.60
CA ILE A 219 13.87 2.13 -11.64
C ILE A 219 15.25 2.24 -12.30
N SER A 220 15.42 3.13 -13.28
CA SER A 220 16.70 3.32 -14.00
C SER A 220 17.80 3.89 -13.12
N LEU A 221 17.48 4.65 -12.07
CA LEU A 221 18.46 5.20 -11.13
C LEU A 221 19.06 4.15 -10.18
N GLY A 222 18.40 3.02 -9.99
CA GLY A 222 18.88 1.91 -9.16
C GLY A 222 19.71 0.85 -9.91
N SER A 223 19.67 0.83 -11.24
CA SER A 223 20.27 -0.24 -12.06
C SER A 223 21.59 0.13 -12.74
N VAL A 224 22.06 1.38 -12.65
CA VAL A 224 23.33 1.79 -13.23
C VAL A 224 24.46 1.66 -12.17
N LYS A 225 24.85 0.43 -11.90
CA LYS A 225 26.20 0.02 -11.46
C LYS A 225 26.51 -1.30 -12.13
N GLY A 226 26.91 -1.22 -13.39
CA GLY A 226 27.75 -2.18 -14.05
C GLY A 226 29.11 -1.56 -14.27
#